data_a2b772be519fcdadc3cb4ab4654a1620
#
_entry.id   a2b772be519fcdadc3cb4ab4654a1620
#
_cell.length_a   1.000
_cell.length_b   1.000
_cell.length_c   1.000
_cell.angle_alpha   90.00
_cell.angle_beta   90.00
_cell.angle_gamma   90.00
#
_symmetry.space_group_name_H-M   'P 1'
#
loop_
_entity.id
_entity.type
_entity.pdbx_description
1 polymer ?
#
loop_
_entity_poly.entity_id
_entity_poly.type
_entity_poly.pdbx_seq_one_letter_code
_entity_poly.pdbx_strand_id
1 'polypeptide(L)'
;IPQEVKLKGELSIPAGLSELEVRRDMSALANKNVVFPVIFRGAGAYRHFIPSIVKSVIGKENFLTAYTPYQAETSQGILQSIFEYQTMICDLTGMDVSNASVYDGAEAAAEAVAMCRERKRSKALISALMHPDTISTIKTYCHGNGMQVEIIPEKDGVTDVEALKAKADAESAVVFIQHPNFYGNLEDAEKIGEIAHEVGAKFAMSVNPISLGVLKTPREYGADVAVGDGQPLGLPIAFGGPYLGFMASTDAMKRNLPGRIVGATEDHQ
;
A
#
# COMPACT_ATOMS: atom_id res chain seq x y z
N ILE A 1 -0.14 -43.13 -5.57
CA ILE A 1 0.19 -42.82 -4.16
C ILE A 1 0.73 -44.08 -3.55
N PRO A 2 1.93 -44.08 -2.92
CA PRO A 2 2.47 -45.21 -2.19
C PRO A 2 1.50 -45.66 -1.10
N GLN A 3 1.41 -46.98 -0.90
CA GLN A 3 0.41 -47.55 0.03
C GLN A 3 0.70 -47.18 1.50
N GLU A 4 1.95 -46.96 1.84
CA GLU A 4 2.40 -46.59 3.18
C GLU A 4 1.98 -45.16 3.59
N VAL A 5 1.74 -44.26 2.62
CA VAL A 5 1.29 -42.87 2.87
C VAL A 5 -0.18 -42.65 2.51
N LYS A 6 -0.86 -43.71 2.07
CA LYS A 6 -2.29 -43.65 1.76
C LYS A 6 -3.11 -43.57 3.04
N LEU A 7 -4.00 -42.61 3.12
CA LEU A 7 -4.94 -42.47 4.23
C LEU A 7 -5.75 -43.77 4.39
N LYS A 8 -5.77 -44.32 5.58
CA LYS A 8 -6.57 -45.49 5.94
C LYS A 8 -7.81 -45.05 6.69
N GLY A 9 -8.95 -45.05 6.00
CA GLY A 9 -10.23 -44.62 6.57
C GLY A 9 -10.67 -43.25 6.11
N GLU A 10 -11.68 -42.71 6.73
CA GLU A 10 -12.24 -41.40 6.49
C GLU A 10 -11.49 -40.29 7.22
N LEU A 11 -11.55 -39.05 6.72
CA LEU A 11 -11.03 -37.90 7.43
C LEU A 11 -11.84 -37.67 8.72
N SER A 12 -11.16 -37.37 9.82
CA SER A 12 -11.79 -37.02 11.10
C SER A 12 -12.27 -35.57 11.10
N ILE A 13 -13.16 -35.25 10.15
CA ILE A 13 -13.84 -33.96 10.03
C ILE A 13 -15.34 -34.18 9.96
N PRO A 14 -16.16 -33.22 10.43
CA PRO A 14 -17.61 -33.30 10.30
C PRO A 14 -18.03 -33.40 8.83
N ALA A 15 -19.22 -34.01 8.59
CA ALA A 15 -19.83 -33.99 7.28
C ALA A 15 -20.13 -32.55 6.84
N GLY A 16 -20.12 -32.31 5.51
CA GLY A 16 -20.44 -31.00 4.95
C GLY A 16 -21.89 -30.60 5.29
N LEU A 17 -22.08 -29.32 5.60
CA LEU A 17 -23.39 -28.74 5.86
C LEU A 17 -24.02 -28.24 4.55
N SER A 18 -25.35 -28.15 4.51
CA SER A 18 -26.04 -27.48 3.43
C SER A 18 -25.77 -25.95 3.46
N GLU A 19 -25.94 -25.27 2.34
CA GLU A 19 -25.79 -23.80 2.25
C GLU A 19 -26.65 -23.10 3.30
N LEU A 20 -27.89 -23.56 3.50
CA LEU A 20 -28.82 -22.97 4.48
C LEU A 20 -28.28 -23.07 5.90
N GLU A 21 -27.72 -24.20 6.27
CA GLU A 21 -27.14 -24.43 7.59
C GLU A 21 -25.90 -23.58 7.80
N VAL A 22 -24.99 -23.53 6.81
CA VAL A 22 -23.78 -22.68 6.86
C VAL A 22 -24.19 -21.19 7.00
N ARG A 23 -25.14 -20.70 6.21
CA ARG A 23 -25.60 -19.31 6.30
C ARG A 23 -26.19 -18.99 7.67
N ARG A 24 -26.99 -19.89 8.23
CA ARG A 24 -27.55 -19.72 9.57
C ARG A 24 -26.46 -19.66 10.64
N ASP A 25 -25.53 -20.58 10.61
CA ASP A 25 -24.46 -20.68 11.61
C ASP A 25 -23.49 -19.52 11.52
N MET A 26 -23.09 -19.13 10.31
CA MET A 26 -22.24 -17.95 10.08
C MET A 26 -22.95 -16.64 10.48
N SER A 27 -24.26 -16.52 10.21
CA SER A 27 -25.05 -15.36 10.65
C SER A 27 -25.14 -15.31 12.18
N ALA A 28 -25.31 -16.45 12.84
CA ALA A 28 -25.33 -16.52 14.30
C ALA A 28 -23.97 -16.12 14.92
N LEU A 29 -22.85 -16.49 14.28
CA LEU A 29 -21.53 -16.04 14.68
C LEU A 29 -21.33 -14.53 14.45
N ALA A 30 -21.72 -14.03 13.30
CA ALA A 30 -21.64 -12.62 12.96
C ALA A 30 -22.44 -11.74 13.92
N ASN A 31 -23.62 -12.18 14.32
CA ASN A 31 -24.49 -11.45 15.25
C ASN A 31 -23.96 -11.38 16.69
N LYS A 32 -22.89 -12.07 17.03
CA LYS A 32 -22.18 -11.90 18.31
C LYS A 32 -21.33 -10.63 18.33
N ASN A 33 -21.03 -10.02 17.17
CA ASN A 33 -20.33 -8.75 17.09
C ASN A 33 -21.29 -7.59 17.38
N VAL A 34 -20.75 -6.54 17.99
CA VAL A 34 -21.47 -5.29 18.18
C VAL A 34 -21.16 -4.37 17.00
N VAL A 35 -22.19 -4.02 16.23
CA VAL A 35 -22.08 -3.06 15.13
C VAL A 35 -22.49 -1.68 15.62
N PHE A 36 -21.54 -0.77 15.70
CA PHE A 36 -21.81 0.61 16.09
C PHE A 36 -22.23 1.44 14.87
N PRO A 37 -23.38 2.15 14.93
CA PRO A 37 -23.81 3.02 13.83
C PRO A 37 -22.94 4.28 13.72
N VAL A 38 -22.34 4.72 14.81
CA VAL A 38 -21.44 5.87 14.89
C VAL A 38 -20.15 5.44 15.56
N ILE A 39 -19.03 5.72 14.92
CA ILE A 39 -17.69 5.34 15.41
C ILE A 39 -16.80 6.57 15.34
N PHE A 40 -16.29 7.00 16.51
CA PHE A 40 -15.28 8.06 16.64
C PHE A 40 -13.86 7.53 16.88
N ARG A 41 -13.68 6.22 16.78
CA ARG A 41 -12.37 5.57 16.87
C ARG A 41 -11.86 5.29 15.47
N GLY A 42 -10.62 5.75 15.18
CA GLY A 42 -9.90 5.44 13.96
C GLY A 42 -8.90 4.30 14.18
N ALA A 43 -7.77 4.41 13.69
CA ALA A 43 -6.55 3.59 13.69
C ALA A 43 -6.15 3.16 12.25
N GLY A 44 -6.34 4.08 11.29
CA GLY A 44 -5.85 3.95 9.93
C GLY A 44 -6.84 3.42 8.90
N ALA A 45 -7.99 2.85 9.33
CA ALA A 45 -9.05 2.44 8.42
C ALA A 45 -10.37 3.14 8.78
N TYR A 46 -11.01 3.73 7.79
CA TYR A 46 -12.20 4.57 7.98
C TYR A 46 -13.29 4.21 6.97
N ARG A 47 -14.56 4.45 7.37
CA ARG A 47 -15.68 4.31 6.45
C ARG A 47 -15.65 5.40 5.40
N HIS A 48 -15.73 5.00 4.14
CA HIS A 48 -15.93 5.88 3.00
C HIS A 48 -17.22 5.51 2.28
N PHE A 49 -17.84 6.47 1.61
CA PHE A 49 -18.96 6.17 0.75
C PHE A 49 -18.48 5.39 -0.48
N ILE A 50 -19.07 4.22 -0.70
CA ILE A 50 -18.77 3.38 -1.85
C ILE A 50 -19.99 3.42 -2.78
N PRO A 51 -19.89 4.03 -3.97
CA PRO A 51 -20.99 4.06 -4.93
C PRO A 51 -21.44 2.66 -5.33
N SER A 52 -22.75 2.48 -5.55
CA SER A 52 -23.32 1.18 -5.92
C SER A 52 -22.78 0.60 -7.23
N ILE A 53 -22.32 1.48 -8.13
CA ILE A 53 -21.69 1.07 -9.40
C ILE A 53 -20.43 0.24 -9.17
N VAL A 54 -19.66 0.48 -8.10
CA VAL A 54 -18.45 -0.29 -7.77
C VAL A 54 -18.82 -1.77 -7.60
N LYS A 55 -19.85 -2.07 -6.79
CA LYS A 55 -20.33 -3.45 -6.60
C LYS A 55 -20.84 -4.09 -7.89
N SER A 56 -21.52 -3.30 -8.73
CA SER A 56 -22.02 -3.77 -10.02
C SER A 56 -20.88 -4.15 -10.98
N VAL A 57 -19.82 -3.34 -11.02
CA VAL A 57 -18.67 -3.58 -11.91
C VAL A 57 -17.85 -4.77 -11.44
N ILE A 58 -17.45 -4.82 -10.16
CA ILE A 58 -16.62 -5.93 -9.63
C ILE A 58 -17.35 -7.27 -9.63
N GLY A 59 -18.69 -7.27 -9.66
CA GLY A 59 -19.53 -8.47 -9.76
C GLY A 59 -19.67 -9.05 -11.17
N LYS A 60 -19.08 -8.44 -12.20
CA LYS A 60 -19.10 -8.96 -13.56
C LYS A 60 -18.22 -10.20 -13.72
N GLU A 61 -18.66 -11.14 -14.52
CA GLU A 61 -17.95 -12.42 -14.78
C GLU A 61 -16.50 -12.22 -15.23
N ASN A 62 -16.24 -11.19 -16.02
CA ASN A 62 -14.90 -10.85 -16.49
C ASN A 62 -13.88 -10.67 -15.35
N PHE A 63 -14.30 -10.15 -14.20
CA PHE A 63 -13.43 -9.99 -13.04
C PHE A 63 -13.44 -11.22 -12.13
N LEU A 64 -14.58 -11.92 -12.02
CA LEU A 64 -14.74 -13.05 -11.10
C LEU A 64 -14.07 -14.32 -11.63
N THR A 65 -14.03 -14.51 -12.95
CA THR A 65 -13.50 -15.70 -13.59
C THR A 65 -12.07 -15.54 -14.12
N ALA A 66 -11.51 -14.34 -14.08
CA ALA A 66 -10.14 -14.12 -14.52
C ALA A 66 -9.16 -14.83 -13.58
N TYR A 67 -8.34 -15.70 -14.15
CA TYR A 67 -7.14 -16.20 -13.49
C TYR A 67 -6.04 -15.14 -13.52
N THR A 68 -4.83 -15.47 -13.16
CA THR A 68 -3.73 -14.50 -13.19
C THR A 68 -3.54 -13.95 -14.62
N PRO A 69 -3.66 -12.62 -14.84
CA PRO A 69 -3.64 -12.05 -16.20
C PRO A 69 -2.20 -11.90 -16.72
N TYR A 70 -1.59 -13.00 -17.12
CA TYR A 70 -0.24 -13.01 -17.68
C TYR A 70 -0.21 -12.85 -19.20
N GLN A 71 -1.22 -13.38 -19.89
CA GLN A 71 -1.28 -13.45 -21.35
C GLN A 71 -2.24 -12.41 -21.89
N ALA A 72 -1.74 -11.54 -22.78
CA ALA A 72 -2.53 -10.48 -23.38
C ALA A 72 -3.75 -11.00 -24.13
N GLU A 73 -3.61 -12.12 -24.86
CA GLU A 73 -4.65 -12.70 -25.70
C GLU A 73 -5.88 -13.18 -24.90
N THR A 74 -5.64 -13.73 -23.72
CA THR A 74 -6.71 -14.31 -22.87
C THR A 74 -7.16 -13.38 -21.74
N SER A 75 -6.35 -12.40 -21.40
CA SER A 75 -6.55 -11.53 -20.24
C SER A 75 -6.54 -10.04 -20.58
N GLN A 76 -6.74 -9.69 -21.83
CA GLN A 76 -6.60 -8.34 -22.37
C GLN A 76 -7.47 -7.31 -21.60
N GLY A 77 -8.73 -7.63 -21.32
CA GLY A 77 -9.61 -6.73 -20.59
C GLY A 77 -9.17 -6.47 -19.16
N ILE A 78 -8.65 -7.48 -18.46
CA ILE A 78 -8.10 -7.32 -17.10
C ILE A 78 -6.78 -6.56 -17.12
N LEU A 79 -5.91 -6.85 -18.08
CA LEU A 79 -4.66 -6.11 -18.25
C LEU A 79 -4.92 -4.63 -18.57
N GLN A 80 -5.93 -4.33 -19.39
CA GLN A 80 -6.36 -2.96 -19.65
C GLN A 80 -6.83 -2.26 -18.37
N SER A 81 -7.61 -2.93 -17.53
CA SER A 81 -8.07 -2.38 -16.25
C SER A 81 -6.91 -2.09 -15.30
N ILE A 82 -5.89 -2.95 -15.26
CA ILE A 82 -4.68 -2.73 -14.46
C ILE A 82 -3.87 -1.55 -15.03
N PHE A 83 -3.74 -1.46 -16.35
CA PHE A 83 -3.08 -0.35 -17.01
C PHE A 83 -3.75 0.99 -16.69
N GLU A 84 -5.09 1.04 -16.76
CA GLU A 84 -5.87 2.23 -16.38
C GLU A 84 -5.72 2.57 -14.90
N TYR A 85 -5.71 1.56 -14.02
CA TYR A 85 -5.42 1.77 -12.60
C TYR A 85 -4.05 2.43 -12.40
N GLN A 86 -3.00 1.92 -13.05
CA GLN A 86 -1.65 2.49 -12.95
C GLN A 86 -1.64 3.96 -13.41
N THR A 87 -2.34 4.26 -14.51
CA THR A 87 -2.47 5.64 -15.01
C THR A 87 -3.18 6.55 -13.99
N MET A 88 -4.28 6.09 -13.41
CA MET A 88 -5.01 6.85 -12.40
C MET A 88 -4.17 7.12 -11.14
N ILE A 89 -3.37 6.15 -10.70
CA ILE A 89 -2.45 6.36 -9.57
C ILE A 89 -1.34 7.35 -9.93
N CYS A 90 -0.80 7.29 -11.13
CA CYS A 90 0.16 8.29 -11.61
C CYS A 90 -0.45 9.70 -11.63
N ASP A 91 -1.66 9.85 -12.15
CA ASP A 91 -2.37 11.13 -12.21
C ASP A 91 -2.64 11.70 -10.80
N LEU A 92 -3.10 10.85 -9.86
CA LEU A 92 -3.36 11.25 -8.48
C LEU A 92 -2.10 11.69 -7.74
N THR A 93 -0.99 11.01 -7.95
CA THR A 93 0.26 11.24 -7.20
C THR A 93 1.21 12.21 -7.91
N GLY A 94 0.97 12.50 -9.18
CA GLY A 94 1.87 13.24 -10.05
C GLY A 94 3.11 12.46 -10.46
N MET A 95 3.18 11.17 -10.15
CA MET A 95 4.32 10.30 -10.46
C MET A 95 4.32 9.80 -11.90
N ASP A 96 5.49 9.33 -12.35
CA ASP A 96 5.68 8.92 -13.74
C ASP A 96 5.25 7.48 -14.00
N VAL A 97 5.39 6.58 -13.01
CA VAL A 97 5.14 5.14 -13.14
C VAL A 97 4.49 4.59 -11.87
N SER A 98 3.50 3.71 -12.03
CA SER A 98 2.89 2.92 -10.95
C SER A 98 2.97 1.44 -11.25
N ASN A 99 3.09 0.60 -10.22
CA ASN A 99 2.91 -0.85 -10.34
C ASN A 99 1.42 -1.23 -10.31
N ALA A 100 1.14 -2.53 -10.51
CA ALA A 100 -0.22 -3.07 -10.50
C ALA A 100 -0.87 -3.16 -9.10
N SER A 101 -0.20 -2.82 -8.05
CA SER A 101 -0.52 -2.81 -6.62
C SER A 101 0.32 -3.79 -5.79
N VAL A 102 0.25 -3.62 -4.49
CA VAL A 102 0.73 -4.55 -3.44
C VAL A 102 -0.40 -4.78 -2.43
N TYR A 103 -0.19 -5.55 -1.37
CA TYR A 103 -1.28 -6.01 -0.49
C TYR A 103 -1.97 -4.89 0.29
N ASP A 104 -1.22 -3.99 0.90
CA ASP A 104 -1.75 -2.87 1.68
C ASP A 104 -0.78 -1.70 1.79
N GLY A 105 -1.22 -0.60 2.41
CA GLY A 105 -0.40 0.60 2.56
C GLY A 105 0.84 0.42 3.43
N ALA A 106 0.81 -0.47 4.42
CA ALA A 106 1.96 -0.72 5.28
C ALA A 106 3.05 -1.50 4.54
N GLU A 107 2.65 -2.50 3.73
CA GLU A 107 3.56 -3.20 2.84
C GLU A 107 4.11 -2.26 1.77
N ALA A 108 3.27 -1.45 1.13
CA ALA A 108 3.70 -0.44 0.16
C ALA A 108 4.77 0.49 0.74
N ALA A 109 4.61 0.92 2.00
CA ALA A 109 5.60 1.73 2.69
C ALA A 109 6.92 0.98 2.95
N ALA A 110 6.84 -0.29 3.36
CA ALA A 110 8.03 -1.10 3.60
C ALA A 110 8.79 -1.40 2.30
N GLU A 111 8.08 -1.69 1.22
CA GLU A 111 8.67 -1.87 -0.12
C GLU A 111 9.28 -0.57 -0.66
N ALA A 112 8.65 0.59 -0.41
CA ALA A 112 9.21 1.90 -0.77
C ALA A 112 10.55 2.16 -0.09
N VAL A 113 10.69 1.77 1.17
CA VAL A 113 11.97 1.85 1.88
C VAL A 113 12.99 0.88 1.28
N ALA A 114 12.58 -0.36 1.04
CA ALA A 114 13.46 -1.40 0.51
C ALA A 114 13.99 -1.05 -0.90
N MET A 115 13.15 -0.49 -1.78
CA MET A 115 13.54 -0.11 -3.14
C MET A 115 14.52 1.07 -3.19
N CYS A 116 14.61 1.87 -2.13
CA CYS A 116 15.55 3.00 -2.03
C CYS A 116 16.94 2.57 -1.57
N ARG A 117 17.12 1.31 -1.15
CA ARG A 117 18.42 0.80 -0.70
C ARG A 117 19.44 0.79 -1.82
N GLU A 118 20.61 1.29 -1.55
CA GLU A 118 21.78 1.24 -2.43
C GLU A 118 22.98 0.60 -1.72
N ARG A 119 24.01 0.22 -2.47
CA ARG A 119 25.19 -0.46 -1.93
C ARG A 119 25.86 0.29 -0.76
N LYS A 120 25.86 1.62 -0.81
CA LYS A 120 26.47 2.51 0.20
C LYS A 120 25.46 3.29 1.03
N ARG A 121 24.17 3.08 0.78
CA ARG A 121 23.07 3.79 1.43
C ARG A 121 22.08 2.76 1.93
N SER A 122 22.08 2.53 3.24
CA SER A 122 21.23 1.51 3.90
C SER A 122 20.55 2.02 5.17
N LYS A 123 20.56 3.33 5.39
CA LYS A 123 19.89 3.95 6.53
C LYS A 123 18.55 4.58 6.08
N ALA A 124 17.47 4.19 6.73
CA ALA A 124 16.14 4.73 6.52
C ALA A 124 15.76 5.68 7.67
N LEU A 125 15.47 6.93 7.36
CA LEU A 125 15.03 7.96 8.29
C LEU A 125 13.51 8.04 8.22
N ILE A 126 12.82 7.58 9.26
CA ILE A 126 11.36 7.39 9.27
C ILE A 126 10.74 8.34 10.30
N SER A 127 9.75 9.14 9.90
CA SER A 127 8.99 9.98 10.82
C SER A 127 8.30 9.16 11.91
N ALA A 128 8.39 9.62 13.16
CA ALA A 128 7.64 9.04 14.27
C ALA A 128 6.11 9.22 14.13
N LEU A 129 5.68 10.12 13.25
CA LEU A 129 4.28 10.49 13.05
C LEU A 129 3.59 9.72 11.90
N MET A 130 4.20 8.63 11.44
CA MET A 130 3.53 7.66 10.57
C MET A 130 2.65 6.71 11.40
N HIS A 131 1.74 6.01 10.72
CA HIS A 131 0.94 4.98 11.36
C HIS A 131 1.84 3.95 12.09
N PRO A 132 1.60 3.63 13.38
CA PRO A 132 2.47 2.76 14.16
C PRO A 132 2.72 1.38 13.55
N ASP A 133 1.68 0.76 12.98
CA ASP A 133 1.81 -0.55 12.34
C ASP A 133 2.64 -0.46 11.04
N THR A 134 2.54 0.65 10.31
CA THR A 134 3.41 0.90 9.15
C THR A 134 4.87 1.00 9.57
N ILE A 135 5.19 1.71 10.65
CA ILE A 135 6.55 1.77 11.19
C ILE A 135 7.04 0.37 11.59
N SER A 136 6.17 -0.43 12.21
CA SER A 136 6.50 -1.80 12.61
C SER A 136 6.79 -2.69 11.40
N THR A 137 5.98 -2.58 10.33
CA THR A 137 6.18 -3.31 9.08
C THR A 137 7.48 -2.92 8.39
N ILE A 138 7.78 -1.62 8.29
CA ILE A 138 9.06 -1.11 7.77
C ILE A 138 10.24 -1.70 8.55
N LYS A 139 10.18 -1.70 9.90
CA LYS A 139 11.25 -2.29 10.72
C LYS A 139 11.45 -3.76 10.45
N THR A 140 10.38 -4.52 10.23
CA THR A 140 10.43 -5.95 9.92
C THR A 140 11.12 -6.20 8.57
N TYR A 141 10.76 -5.46 7.52
CA TYR A 141 11.40 -5.55 6.22
C TYR A 141 12.88 -5.12 6.26
N CYS A 142 13.17 -4.02 6.95
CA CYS A 142 14.53 -3.53 7.10
C CYS A 142 15.43 -4.52 7.86
N HIS A 143 14.89 -5.20 8.88
CA HIS A 143 15.60 -6.29 9.56
C HIS A 143 15.97 -7.41 8.58
N GLY A 144 15.02 -7.82 7.72
CA GLY A 144 15.24 -8.90 6.75
C GLY A 144 16.26 -8.54 5.66
N ASN A 145 16.33 -7.28 5.24
CA ASN A 145 17.22 -6.82 4.16
C ASN A 145 18.49 -6.11 4.64
N GLY A 146 18.70 -6.01 5.96
CA GLY A 146 19.92 -5.43 6.57
C GLY A 146 20.00 -3.90 6.50
N MET A 147 18.85 -3.21 6.39
CA MET A 147 18.79 -1.75 6.51
C MET A 147 18.67 -1.31 7.97
N GLN A 148 19.28 -0.18 8.30
CA GLN A 148 19.11 0.48 9.60
C GLN A 148 17.91 1.40 9.55
N VAL A 149 17.04 1.34 10.57
CA VAL A 149 15.90 2.24 10.73
C VAL A 149 16.19 3.21 11.85
N GLU A 150 16.15 4.49 11.55
CA GLU A 150 16.26 5.56 12.51
C GLU A 150 14.97 6.38 12.53
N ILE A 151 14.38 6.53 13.72
CA ILE A 151 13.15 7.28 13.89
C ILE A 151 13.48 8.74 14.13
N ILE A 152 12.86 9.60 13.33
CA ILE A 152 12.93 11.06 13.50
C ILE A 152 11.80 11.46 14.45
N PRO A 153 12.12 12.12 15.56
CA PRO A 153 11.13 12.49 16.55
C PRO A 153 10.14 13.54 16.03
N GLU A 154 9.07 13.72 16.77
CA GLU A 154 8.11 14.79 16.56
C GLU A 154 8.54 16.06 17.28
N LYS A 155 8.07 17.20 16.77
CA LYS A 155 8.11 18.49 17.43
C LYS A 155 6.87 19.29 17.01
N ASP A 156 6.10 19.74 17.99
CA ASP A 156 4.89 20.53 17.78
C ASP A 156 3.85 19.85 16.85
N GLY A 157 3.78 18.51 16.90
CA GLY A 157 2.84 17.69 16.11
C GLY A 157 3.24 17.43 14.67
N VAL A 158 4.47 17.80 14.27
CA VAL A 158 5.07 17.53 12.96
C VAL A 158 6.46 16.91 13.14
N THR A 159 7.03 16.39 12.07
CA THR A 159 8.38 15.82 12.05
C THR A 159 9.42 16.91 12.41
N ASP A 160 10.29 16.64 13.38
CA ASP A 160 11.35 17.57 13.76
C ASP A 160 12.42 17.68 12.65
N VAL A 161 12.35 18.78 11.92
CA VAL A 161 13.25 19.09 10.81
C VAL A 161 14.71 19.25 11.27
N GLU A 162 14.96 19.80 12.46
CA GLU A 162 16.32 19.97 12.96
C GLU A 162 16.92 18.62 13.40
N ALA A 163 16.12 17.75 14.01
CA ALA A 163 16.53 16.39 14.30
C ALA A 163 16.78 15.58 13.00
N LEU A 164 15.97 15.79 11.95
CA LEU A 164 16.18 15.19 10.64
C LEU A 164 17.53 15.62 10.05
N LYS A 165 17.81 16.93 10.01
CA LYS A 165 19.10 17.46 9.51
C LYS A 165 20.30 16.89 10.27
N ALA A 166 20.19 16.74 11.59
CA ALA A 166 21.27 16.21 12.41
C ALA A 166 21.55 14.73 12.13
N LYS A 167 20.58 13.99 11.63
CA LYS A 167 20.67 12.54 11.39
C LYS A 167 20.89 12.17 9.92
N ALA A 168 20.52 13.06 8.99
CA ALA A 168 20.67 12.86 7.57
C ALA A 168 22.15 12.97 7.17
N ASP A 169 22.64 11.95 6.46
CA ASP A 169 24.02 11.86 6.01
C ASP A 169 24.16 11.06 4.69
N ALA A 170 25.39 10.84 4.27
CA ALA A 170 25.71 10.12 3.04
C ALA A 170 25.32 8.63 3.05
N GLU A 171 25.03 8.04 4.20
CA GLU A 171 24.53 6.65 4.32
C GLU A 171 23.01 6.55 4.26
N SER A 172 22.31 7.69 4.33
CA SER A 172 20.87 7.76 4.25
C SER A 172 20.39 7.35 2.86
N ALA A 173 19.56 6.31 2.80
CA ALA A 173 18.93 5.79 1.58
C ALA A 173 17.61 6.50 1.30
N VAL A 174 16.83 6.75 2.34
CA VAL A 174 15.48 7.32 2.23
C VAL A 174 15.13 8.13 3.46
N VAL A 175 14.43 9.24 3.24
CA VAL A 175 13.64 9.95 4.25
C VAL A 175 12.17 9.67 3.94
N PHE A 176 11.41 9.22 4.94
CA PHE A 176 10.04 8.80 4.72
C PHE A 176 9.07 9.44 5.74
N ILE A 177 8.03 10.07 5.22
CA ILE A 177 6.95 10.68 6.01
C ILE A 177 5.57 10.17 5.56
N GLN A 178 4.58 10.36 6.42
CA GLN A 178 3.16 10.27 6.07
C GLN A 178 2.58 11.69 6.00
N HIS A 179 1.82 12.00 4.95
CA HIS A 179 1.25 13.34 4.77
C HIS A 179 -0.19 13.26 4.20
N PRO A 180 -1.23 13.76 4.91
CA PRO A 180 -1.17 14.20 6.31
C PRO A 180 -0.66 13.09 7.24
N ASN A 181 -0.02 13.46 8.35
CA ASN A 181 0.54 12.47 9.28
C ASN A 181 -0.55 11.72 10.05
N PHE A 182 -0.17 10.74 10.87
CA PHE A 182 -1.12 9.87 11.59
C PHE A 182 -2.10 10.63 12.49
N TYR A 183 -1.72 11.80 12.96
CA TYR A 183 -2.56 12.67 13.80
C TYR A 183 -3.36 13.70 12.98
N GLY A 184 -3.24 13.69 11.65
CA GLY A 184 -3.95 14.57 10.74
C GLY A 184 -3.29 15.93 10.51
N ASN A 185 -2.08 16.15 11.02
CA ASN A 185 -1.34 17.38 10.77
C ASN A 185 -0.63 17.34 9.41
N LEU A 186 -0.45 18.51 8.81
CA LEU A 186 0.33 18.68 7.59
C LEU A 186 1.81 18.83 7.95
N GLU A 187 2.65 18.01 7.33
CA GLU A 187 4.11 18.05 7.44
C GLU A 187 4.69 19.18 6.57
N ASP A 188 5.85 19.70 6.92
CA ASP A 188 6.65 20.57 6.03
C ASP A 188 7.38 19.70 5.00
N ALA A 189 6.57 19.09 4.09
CA ALA A 189 7.02 18.08 3.17
C ALA A 189 8.07 18.62 2.16
N GLU A 190 7.93 19.88 1.73
CA GLU A 190 8.92 20.54 0.84
C GLU A 190 10.29 20.59 1.52
N LYS A 191 10.33 21.07 2.75
CA LYS A 191 11.59 21.21 3.51
C LYS A 191 12.23 19.86 3.81
N ILE A 192 11.41 18.87 4.16
CA ILE A 192 11.88 17.50 4.41
C ILE A 192 12.47 16.89 3.14
N GLY A 193 11.82 17.10 1.98
CA GLY A 193 12.31 16.64 0.68
C GLY A 193 13.65 17.31 0.30
N GLU A 194 13.79 18.62 0.51
CA GLU A 194 15.05 19.34 0.31
C GLU A 194 16.20 18.70 1.11
N ILE A 195 15.97 18.46 2.41
CA ILE A 195 16.99 17.85 3.29
C ILE A 195 17.38 16.45 2.81
N ALA A 196 16.39 15.64 2.39
CA ALA A 196 16.67 14.33 1.83
C ALA A 196 17.59 14.41 0.62
N HIS A 197 17.27 15.29 -0.32
CA HIS A 197 18.03 15.45 -1.56
C HIS A 197 19.39 16.10 -1.35
N GLU A 198 19.54 17.01 -0.37
CA GLU A 198 20.84 17.62 -0.02
C GLU A 198 21.91 16.56 0.34
N VAL A 199 21.51 15.48 1.01
CA VAL A 199 22.40 14.36 1.34
C VAL A 199 22.40 13.25 0.29
N GLY A 200 21.59 13.39 -0.77
CA GLY A 200 21.43 12.42 -1.85
C GLY A 200 20.58 11.20 -1.47
N ALA A 201 19.79 11.28 -0.40
CA ALA A 201 18.77 10.28 -0.06
C ALA A 201 17.53 10.45 -0.96
N LYS A 202 16.72 9.40 -1.08
CA LYS A 202 15.41 9.47 -1.69
C LYS A 202 14.40 10.05 -0.72
N PHE A 203 13.39 10.73 -1.25
CA PHE A 203 12.25 11.21 -0.47
C PHE A 203 11.02 10.37 -0.81
N ALA A 204 10.44 9.70 0.18
CA ALA A 204 9.24 8.90 0.04
C ALA A 204 8.09 9.46 0.87
N MET A 205 6.89 9.43 0.33
CA MET A 205 5.68 9.91 0.99
C MET A 205 4.60 8.84 1.01
N SER A 206 4.03 8.59 2.18
CA SER A 206 2.78 7.85 2.35
C SER A 206 1.62 8.85 2.40
N VAL A 207 0.62 8.69 1.55
CA VAL A 207 -0.49 9.64 1.42
C VAL A 207 -1.85 8.94 1.44
N ASN A 208 -2.85 9.63 1.99
CA ASN A 208 -4.24 9.22 1.81
C ASN A 208 -4.69 9.70 0.41
N PRO A 209 -5.14 8.81 -0.50
CA PRO A 209 -5.48 9.20 -1.86
C PRO A 209 -6.61 10.24 -1.94
N ILE A 210 -7.52 10.27 -0.96
CA ILE A 210 -8.60 11.28 -0.92
C ILE A 210 -8.05 12.68 -0.62
N SER A 211 -7.00 12.78 0.18
CA SER A 211 -6.39 14.07 0.51
C SER A 211 -5.77 14.77 -0.70
N LEU A 212 -5.37 14.00 -1.73
CA LEU A 212 -4.79 14.53 -2.97
C LEU A 212 -5.80 15.32 -3.82
N GLY A 213 -7.10 15.25 -3.51
CA GLY A 213 -8.11 16.12 -4.11
C GLY A 213 -8.04 17.57 -3.66
N VAL A 214 -7.29 17.88 -2.58
CA VAL A 214 -7.17 19.23 -2.00
C VAL A 214 -5.74 19.63 -1.63
N LEU A 215 -4.83 18.70 -1.53
CA LEU A 215 -3.42 18.94 -1.22
C LEU A 215 -2.58 18.79 -2.49
N LYS A 216 -1.39 19.37 -2.48
CA LYS A 216 -0.37 19.11 -3.52
C LYS A 216 -0.07 17.62 -3.61
N THR A 217 0.25 17.18 -4.80
CA THR A 217 0.69 15.80 -5.03
C THR A 217 2.06 15.53 -4.42
N PRO A 218 2.40 14.28 -4.11
CA PRO A 218 3.75 13.91 -3.69
C PRO A 218 4.85 14.40 -4.64
N ARG A 219 4.58 14.38 -5.95
CA ARG A 219 5.51 14.88 -6.96
C ARG A 219 5.80 16.37 -6.81
N GLU A 220 4.78 17.17 -6.54
CA GLU A 220 4.92 18.62 -6.32
C GLU A 220 5.70 18.95 -5.04
N TYR A 221 5.69 18.06 -4.06
CA TYR A 221 6.56 18.12 -2.88
C TYR A 221 7.98 17.59 -3.12
N GLY A 222 8.29 17.13 -4.33
CA GLY A 222 9.60 16.60 -4.68
C GLY A 222 9.82 15.14 -4.30
N ALA A 223 8.79 14.37 -3.96
CA ALA A 223 8.95 12.97 -3.64
C ALA A 223 9.44 12.14 -4.84
N ASP A 224 10.34 11.18 -4.57
CA ASP A 224 10.80 10.17 -5.53
C ASP A 224 9.85 8.99 -5.59
N VAL A 225 9.20 8.67 -4.47
CA VAL A 225 8.27 7.55 -4.31
C VAL A 225 7.03 8.00 -3.55
N ALA A 226 5.86 7.65 -4.06
CA ALA A 226 4.58 7.86 -3.40
C ALA A 226 3.89 6.51 -3.16
N VAL A 227 3.40 6.30 -1.96
CA VAL A 227 2.67 5.09 -1.57
C VAL A 227 1.44 5.44 -0.73
N GLY A 228 0.58 4.48 -0.53
CA GLY A 228 -0.55 4.62 0.37
C GLY A 228 -1.47 3.42 0.34
N ASP A 229 -2.54 3.51 1.11
CA ASP A 229 -3.60 2.53 1.10
C ASP A 229 -4.76 3.00 0.23
N GLY A 230 -5.16 2.15 -0.71
CA GLY A 230 -6.26 2.42 -1.65
C GLY A 230 -7.64 2.07 -1.09
N GLN A 231 -7.76 1.64 0.16
CA GLN A 231 -9.06 1.32 0.77
C GLN A 231 -10.10 2.45 0.57
N PRO A 232 -9.73 3.74 0.73
CA PRO A 232 -10.67 4.84 0.52
C PRO A 232 -11.26 4.94 -0.89
N LEU A 233 -10.62 4.35 -1.88
CA LEU A 233 -11.04 4.40 -3.29
C LEU A 233 -12.16 3.42 -3.66
N GLY A 234 -12.68 2.64 -2.71
CA GLY A 234 -13.84 1.78 -2.96
C GLY A 234 -13.86 0.44 -2.26
N LEU A 235 -12.98 0.21 -1.28
CA LEU A 235 -12.98 -1.01 -0.48
C LEU A 235 -13.73 -0.83 0.84
N PRO A 236 -14.53 -1.82 1.28
CA PRO A 236 -15.11 -1.81 2.63
C PRO A 236 -14.02 -2.00 3.68
N ILE A 237 -14.32 -1.70 4.96
CA ILE A 237 -13.36 -1.86 6.06
C ILE A 237 -12.92 -3.33 6.24
N ALA A 238 -13.78 -4.31 5.91
CA ALA A 238 -13.47 -5.75 5.85
C ALA A 238 -12.71 -6.28 7.08
N PHE A 239 -13.10 -5.86 8.28
CA PHE A 239 -12.52 -6.28 9.56
C PHE A 239 -10.99 -6.03 9.71
N GLY A 240 -10.44 -5.10 8.97
CA GLY A 240 -9.03 -4.72 9.05
C GLY A 240 -8.16 -5.19 7.87
N GLY A 241 -8.78 -5.61 6.81
CA GLY A 241 -8.04 -5.92 5.58
C GLY A 241 -8.06 -7.39 5.16
N PRO A 242 -7.29 -7.77 4.11
CA PRO A 242 -6.36 -6.91 3.38
C PRO A 242 -7.07 -5.84 2.55
N TYR A 243 -6.34 -4.77 2.24
CA TYR A 243 -6.87 -3.67 1.42
C TYR A 243 -6.20 -3.63 0.04
N LEU A 244 -5.59 -2.51 -0.31
CA LEU A 244 -4.81 -2.35 -1.53
C LEU A 244 -3.70 -1.34 -1.27
N GLY A 245 -2.44 -1.76 -1.40
CA GLY A 245 -1.32 -0.85 -1.38
C GLY A 245 -1.03 -0.31 -2.78
N PHE A 246 -1.04 1.00 -2.98
CA PHE A 246 -0.56 1.60 -4.22
C PHE A 246 0.88 2.07 -4.07
N MET A 247 1.63 1.99 -5.15
CA MET A 247 3.00 2.46 -5.24
C MET A 247 3.24 3.13 -6.58
N ALA A 248 3.78 4.33 -6.55
CA ALA A 248 4.19 5.05 -7.74
C ALA A 248 5.55 5.73 -7.50
N SER A 249 6.31 5.97 -8.56
CA SER A 249 7.63 6.56 -8.47
C SER A 249 7.95 7.44 -9.67
N THR A 250 9.05 8.17 -9.55
CA THR A 250 9.68 8.82 -10.69
C THR A 250 10.21 7.78 -11.69
N ASP A 251 10.36 8.14 -12.94
CA ASP A 251 10.91 7.28 -14.00
C ASP A 251 12.30 6.74 -13.63
N ALA A 252 13.08 7.52 -12.91
CA ALA A 252 14.39 7.09 -12.43
C ALA A 252 14.36 5.88 -11.49
N MET A 253 13.23 5.69 -10.76
CA MET A 253 13.04 4.60 -9.80
C MET A 253 12.24 3.42 -10.36
N LYS A 254 11.74 3.48 -11.58
CA LYS A 254 10.81 2.47 -12.16
C LYS A 254 11.32 1.04 -12.11
N ARG A 255 12.63 0.82 -12.26
CA ARG A 255 13.22 -0.53 -12.22
C ARG A 255 13.32 -1.13 -10.83
N ASN A 256 13.15 -0.29 -9.81
CA ASN A 256 13.17 -0.71 -8.41
C ASN A 256 11.77 -1.00 -7.88
N LEU A 257 10.70 -0.57 -8.59
CA LEU A 257 9.33 -0.85 -8.19
C LEU A 257 9.09 -2.35 -8.06
N PRO A 258 8.61 -2.83 -6.90
CA PRO A 258 8.26 -4.22 -6.73
C PRO A 258 6.98 -4.56 -7.51
N GLY A 259 6.75 -5.85 -7.71
CA GLY A 259 5.55 -6.34 -8.35
C GLY A 259 5.58 -6.18 -9.87
N ARG A 260 4.38 -6.16 -10.44
CA ARG A 260 4.18 -6.15 -11.89
C ARG A 260 3.84 -4.75 -12.38
N ILE A 261 4.34 -4.42 -13.56
CA ILE A 261 3.91 -3.25 -14.33
C ILE A 261 3.32 -3.77 -15.65
N VAL A 262 2.11 -3.34 -15.96
CA VAL A 262 1.45 -3.62 -17.24
C VAL A 262 1.77 -2.46 -18.18
N GLY A 263 2.30 -2.76 -19.35
CA GLY A 263 2.62 -1.80 -20.38
C GLY A 263 1.73 -1.99 -21.62
N ALA A 264 1.52 -0.91 -22.37
CA ALA A 264 0.93 -0.99 -23.70
C ALA A 264 2.04 -1.04 -24.76
N THR A 265 1.83 -1.86 -25.79
CA THR A 265 2.73 -1.97 -26.94
C THR A 265 1.90 -2.18 -28.20
N GLU A 266 2.46 -1.85 -29.33
CA GLU A 266 1.88 -2.13 -30.63
C GLU A 266 2.66 -3.28 -31.28
N ASP A 267 1.94 -4.16 -31.97
CA ASP A 267 2.51 -5.22 -32.80
C ASP A 267 2.45 -4.79 -34.28
N HIS A 268 3.40 -5.22 -35.05
CA HIS A 268 3.49 -4.94 -36.48
C HIS A 268 2.92 -6.08 -37.36
N GLN A 269 2.03 -6.89 -36.79
CA GLN A 269 1.32 -7.91 -37.56
C GLN A 269 0.13 -7.37 -38.33
#